data_111f171bfee2996d2c33972d2bc3b40d
#
_entry.id   111f171bfee2996d2c33972d2bc3b40d
#
_cell.length_a   1.000
_cell.length_b   1.000
_cell.length_c   1.000
_cell.angle_alpha   90.00
_cell.angle_beta   90.00
_cell.angle_gamma   90.00
#
_symmetry.space_group_name_H-M   'P 1'
#
loop_
_entity.id
_entity.type
_entity.pdbx_description
1 polymer ?
#
loop_
_entity_poly.entity_id
_entity_poly.type
_entity_poly.pdbx_seq_one_letter_code
_entity_poly.pdbx_strand_id
1 'polypeptide(L)'
;YQQWVDDDIYAIYSSIQNISSSMTKNRYSEELTKISLEATVKNYYTSIFSDQSSLELAKKDMEVKKTLWEQGQLKNQLGLLSDYDLNTLRSDYEQAQYNVTKLEMALEQEYLSFYNFIGEDREKDYTLVYDVEYAPYELPQPMTQYINSKMNTDYTIKLQEQALEDAEFNKNYMSMSSSNATSANNKHSYEEAKRSLKTAKDSKELAIQNAYNSILSLESQYDSALTTLEQAKAAQRAAEVNYKAGNTTAITLDQAALAVEQAQNAVTQLEYAHDMQIYQFENTELLSSGTTGKTSA
;
A
#
# COMPACT_ATOMS: atom_id res chain seq x y z
N TYR A 1 -47.73 -38.42 13.14
CA TYR A 1 -46.47 -38.94 13.74
C TYR A 1 -45.31 -38.84 12.75
N GLN A 2 -45.47 -39.27 11.52
CA GLN A 2 -44.46 -39.21 10.46
C GLN A 2 -44.01 -37.76 10.16
N GLN A 3 -44.95 -36.83 10.04
CA GLN A 3 -44.68 -35.43 9.75
C GLN A 3 -43.84 -34.72 10.83
N TRP A 4 -44.05 -35.05 12.11
CA TRP A 4 -43.25 -34.51 13.23
C TRP A 4 -41.82 -35.04 13.22
N VAL A 5 -41.60 -36.30 12.86
CA VAL A 5 -40.29 -36.92 12.75
C VAL A 5 -39.52 -36.32 11.56
N ASP A 6 -40.18 -36.04 10.46
CA ASP A 6 -39.56 -35.41 9.28
C ASP A 6 -39.18 -33.97 9.57
N ASP A 7 -40.00 -33.19 10.28
CA ASP A 7 -39.69 -31.81 10.68
C ASP A 7 -38.47 -31.73 11.64
N ASP A 8 -38.37 -32.65 12.60
CA ASP A 8 -37.22 -32.74 13.52
C ASP A 8 -35.93 -33.13 12.78
N ILE A 9 -36.03 -34.06 11.82
CA ILE A 9 -34.86 -34.44 10.97
C ILE A 9 -34.41 -33.24 10.14
N TYR A 10 -35.31 -32.49 9.53
CA TYR A 10 -34.93 -31.29 8.79
C TYR A 10 -34.31 -30.20 9.66
N ALA A 11 -34.81 -30.00 10.89
CA ALA A 11 -34.25 -29.06 11.84
C ALA A 11 -32.80 -29.45 12.24
N ILE A 12 -32.52 -30.73 12.44
CA ILE A 12 -31.19 -31.26 12.76
C ILE A 12 -30.27 -31.07 11.56
N TYR A 13 -30.65 -31.41 10.35
CA TYR A 13 -29.87 -31.22 9.14
C TYR A 13 -29.54 -29.74 8.90
N SER A 14 -30.50 -28.85 9.06
CA SER A 14 -30.28 -27.40 8.98
C SER A 14 -29.29 -26.91 10.02
N SER A 15 -29.38 -27.40 11.25
CA SER A 15 -28.46 -27.04 12.33
C SER A 15 -27.03 -27.50 12.04
N ILE A 16 -26.86 -28.73 11.56
CA ILE A 16 -25.56 -29.29 11.15
C ILE A 16 -24.96 -28.46 10.01
N GLN A 17 -25.74 -28.16 8.98
CA GLN A 17 -25.27 -27.35 7.84
C GLN A 17 -24.86 -25.95 8.27
N ASN A 18 -25.65 -25.30 9.13
CA ASN A 18 -25.36 -23.96 9.64
C ASN A 18 -24.06 -23.95 10.47
N ILE A 19 -23.84 -24.97 11.32
CA ILE A 19 -22.61 -25.11 12.09
C ILE A 19 -21.41 -25.34 11.16
N SER A 20 -21.52 -26.25 10.20
CA SER A 20 -20.45 -26.56 9.23
C SER A 20 -20.08 -25.33 8.40
N SER A 21 -21.08 -24.61 7.86
CA SER A 21 -20.91 -23.38 7.12
C SER A 21 -20.23 -22.29 7.97
N SER A 22 -20.69 -22.11 9.22
CA SER A 22 -20.12 -21.14 10.15
C SER A 22 -18.65 -21.46 10.48
N MET A 23 -18.31 -22.73 10.70
CA MET A 23 -16.92 -23.14 10.92
C MET A 23 -16.04 -22.86 9.70
N THR A 24 -16.54 -23.15 8.51
CA THR A 24 -15.83 -22.90 7.24
C THR A 24 -15.59 -21.39 7.03
N LYS A 25 -16.63 -20.57 7.22
CA LYS A 25 -16.55 -19.11 7.12
C LYS A 25 -15.59 -18.53 8.15
N ASN A 26 -15.64 -19.01 9.39
CA ASN A 26 -14.72 -18.56 10.45
C ASN A 26 -13.26 -18.85 10.08
N ARG A 27 -12.96 -20.05 9.55
CA ARG A 27 -11.61 -20.39 9.07
C ARG A 27 -11.15 -19.48 7.94
N TYR A 28 -11.99 -19.19 6.95
CA TYR A 28 -11.64 -18.26 5.88
C TYR A 28 -11.45 -16.84 6.39
N SER A 29 -12.28 -16.39 7.34
CA SER A 29 -12.13 -15.08 7.97
C SER A 29 -10.85 -14.99 8.80
N GLU A 30 -10.44 -16.07 9.47
CA GLU A 30 -9.16 -16.14 10.19
C GLU A 30 -7.98 -15.96 9.23
N GLU A 31 -7.95 -16.67 8.08
CA GLU A 31 -6.89 -16.53 7.08
C GLU A 31 -6.86 -15.12 6.47
N LEU A 32 -8.03 -14.54 6.15
CA LEU A 32 -8.13 -13.15 5.71
C LEU A 32 -7.57 -12.17 6.75
N THR A 33 -7.85 -12.42 8.03
CA THR A 33 -7.31 -11.59 9.11
C THR A 33 -5.79 -11.68 9.18
N LYS A 34 -5.20 -12.88 9.05
CA LYS A 34 -3.74 -13.06 9.02
C LYS A 34 -3.11 -12.29 7.87
N ILE A 35 -3.63 -12.45 6.64
CA ILE A 35 -3.13 -11.74 5.46
C ILE A 35 -3.25 -10.21 5.65
N SER A 36 -4.35 -9.73 6.21
CA SER A 36 -4.56 -8.31 6.51
C SER A 36 -3.58 -7.78 7.56
N LEU A 37 -3.29 -8.56 8.61
CA LEU A 37 -2.32 -8.20 9.63
C LEU A 37 -0.90 -8.13 9.05
N GLU A 38 -0.49 -9.11 8.25
CA GLU A 38 0.80 -9.12 7.58
C GLU A 38 0.95 -7.91 6.64
N ALA A 39 -0.09 -7.60 5.85
CA ALA A 39 -0.13 -6.42 5.00
C ALA A 39 -0.01 -5.13 5.82
N THR A 40 -0.66 -5.06 6.97
CA THR A 40 -0.61 -3.89 7.85
C THR A 40 0.80 -3.70 8.42
N VAL A 41 1.46 -4.78 8.89
CA VAL A 41 2.87 -4.71 9.33
C VAL A 41 3.76 -4.22 8.20
N LYS A 42 3.63 -4.79 7.00
CA LYS A 42 4.42 -4.39 5.84
C LYS A 42 4.20 -2.91 5.47
N ASN A 43 2.96 -2.42 5.56
CA ASN A 43 2.65 -1.00 5.37
C ASN A 43 3.36 -0.12 6.41
N TYR A 44 3.36 -0.49 7.70
CA TYR A 44 4.09 0.25 8.72
C TYR A 44 5.60 0.32 8.42
N TYR A 45 6.21 -0.81 8.02
CA TYR A 45 7.61 -0.82 7.63
C TYR A 45 7.86 0.13 6.45
N THR A 46 7.08 0.01 5.39
CA THR A 46 7.21 0.86 4.20
C THR A 46 7.06 2.34 4.56
N SER A 47 6.05 2.72 5.36
CA SER A 47 5.85 4.11 5.80
C SER A 47 7.00 4.62 6.64
N ILE A 48 7.43 3.87 7.68
CA ILE A 48 8.50 4.29 8.59
C ILE A 48 9.80 4.53 7.82
N PHE A 49 10.22 3.60 6.94
CA PHE A 49 11.46 3.73 6.19
C PHE A 49 11.39 4.82 5.13
N SER A 50 10.22 5.01 4.50
CA SER A 50 9.95 6.13 3.59
C SER A 50 10.06 7.48 4.31
N ASP A 51 9.47 7.59 5.49
CA ASP A 51 9.49 8.82 6.29
C ASP A 51 10.88 9.11 6.85
N GLN A 52 11.63 8.08 7.28
CA GLN A 52 13.05 8.24 7.65
C GLN A 52 13.89 8.80 6.51
N SER A 53 13.77 8.23 5.31
CA SER A 53 14.50 8.69 4.13
C SER A 53 14.11 10.13 3.75
N SER A 54 12.83 10.46 3.85
CA SER A 54 12.32 11.82 3.60
C SER A 54 12.82 12.82 4.64
N LEU A 55 12.91 12.43 5.90
CA LEU A 55 13.44 13.25 6.99
C LEU A 55 14.95 13.54 6.80
N GLU A 56 15.74 12.53 6.44
CA GLU A 56 17.17 12.72 6.15
C GLU A 56 17.38 13.69 5.00
N LEU A 57 16.61 13.54 3.93
CA LEU A 57 16.65 14.47 2.80
C LEU A 57 16.26 15.89 3.20
N ALA A 58 15.20 16.05 4.01
CA ALA A 58 14.76 17.37 4.48
C ALA A 58 15.81 18.04 5.38
N LYS A 59 16.54 17.28 6.20
CA LYS A 59 17.66 17.79 7.02
C LYS A 59 18.80 18.32 6.15
N LYS A 60 19.15 17.61 5.08
CA LYS A 60 20.16 18.07 4.10
C LYS A 60 19.72 19.32 3.36
N ASP A 61 18.46 19.38 2.90
CA ASP A 61 17.88 20.58 2.27
C ASP A 61 17.92 21.78 3.21
N MET A 62 17.57 21.59 4.47
CA MET A 62 17.64 22.64 5.51
C MET A 62 19.07 23.15 5.70
N GLU A 63 20.08 22.27 5.71
CA GLU A 63 21.49 22.67 5.79
C GLU A 63 21.94 23.53 4.60
N VAL A 64 21.58 23.14 3.38
CA VAL A 64 21.87 23.91 2.16
C VAL A 64 21.22 25.29 2.24
N LYS A 65 19.95 25.38 2.63
CA LYS A 65 19.22 26.64 2.76
C LYS A 65 19.78 27.52 3.88
N LYS A 66 20.23 26.94 4.99
CA LYS A 66 20.94 27.64 6.06
C LYS A 66 22.20 28.30 5.53
N THR A 67 23.03 27.53 4.81
CA THR A 67 24.29 28.03 4.20
C THR A 67 24.02 29.16 3.22
N LEU A 68 22.96 29.05 2.38
CA LEU A 68 22.53 30.11 1.48
C LEU A 68 22.15 31.39 2.22
N TRP A 69 21.37 31.27 3.30
CA TRP A 69 20.98 32.40 4.12
C TRP A 69 22.18 33.07 4.81
N GLU A 70 23.10 32.28 5.41
CA GLU A 70 24.33 32.81 6.03
C GLU A 70 25.24 33.55 5.02
N GLN A 71 25.40 33.03 3.82
CA GLN A 71 26.11 33.73 2.72
C GLN A 71 25.32 34.94 2.26
N GLY A 72 23.98 34.87 2.23
CA GLY A 72 23.13 36.02 1.94
C GLY A 72 23.31 37.19 2.92
N GLN A 73 23.40 36.88 4.21
CA GLN A 73 23.70 37.90 5.25
C GLN A 73 25.02 38.63 5.00
N LEU A 74 26.07 37.87 4.68
CA LEU A 74 27.38 38.48 4.37
C LEU A 74 27.31 39.36 3.10
N LYS A 75 26.66 38.90 2.05
CA LYS A 75 26.46 39.67 0.81
C LYS A 75 25.65 40.94 1.04
N ASN A 76 24.61 40.87 1.85
CA ASN A 76 23.78 42.03 2.19
C ASN A 76 24.60 43.07 2.99
N GLN A 77 25.39 42.65 3.98
CA GLN A 77 26.28 43.54 4.73
C GLN A 77 27.30 44.26 3.83
N LEU A 78 27.70 43.61 2.73
CA LEU A 78 28.59 44.20 1.72
C LEU A 78 27.88 45.03 0.66
N GLY A 79 26.54 45.18 0.75
CA GLY A 79 25.71 45.87 -0.22
C GLY A 79 25.52 45.13 -1.55
N LEU A 80 25.83 43.83 -1.60
CA LEU A 80 25.78 42.99 -2.80
C LEU A 80 24.46 42.21 -2.91
N LEU A 81 23.58 42.25 -1.91
CA LEU A 81 22.28 41.60 -1.89
C LEU A 81 21.24 42.56 -1.29
N SER A 82 20.05 42.62 -1.87
CA SER A 82 18.97 43.43 -1.34
C SER A 82 18.38 42.84 -0.04
N ASP A 83 17.77 43.70 0.79
CA ASP A 83 17.04 43.23 1.98
C ASP A 83 15.86 42.32 1.61
N TYR A 84 15.23 42.53 0.48
CA TYR A 84 14.17 41.67 -0.03
C TYR A 84 14.68 40.25 -0.31
N ASP A 85 15.79 40.12 -1.03
CA ASP A 85 16.40 38.82 -1.36
C ASP A 85 16.91 38.10 -0.10
N LEU A 86 17.51 38.86 0.85
CA LEU A 86 17.91 38.32 2.15
C LEU A 86 16.72 37.76 2.95
N ASN A 87 15.60 38.49 2.97
CA ASN A 87 14.39 38.01 3.63
C ASN A 87 13.81 36.75 2.94
N THR A 88 13.93 36.65 1.62
CA THR A 88 13.54 35.44 0.88
C THR A 88 14.36 34.24 1.33
N LEU A 89 15.71 34.36 1.36
CA LEU A 89 16.58 33.28 1.83
C LEU A 89 16.31 32.87 3.28
N ARG A 90 15.99 33.86 4.13
CA ARG A 90 15.59 33.59 5.51
C ARG A 90 14.28 32.78 5.56
N SER A 91 13.28 33.19 4.81
CA SER A 91 11.98 32.52 4.75
C SER A 91 12.12 31.08 4.24
N ASP A 92 12.97 30.86 3.24
CA ASP A 92 13.25 29.52 2.71
C ASP A 92 13.89 28.59 3.76
N TYR A 93 14.83 29.14 4.56
CA TYR A 93 15.43 28.39 5.67
C TYR A 93 14.41 28.09 6.79
N GLU A 94 13.63 29.10 7.22
CA GLU A 94 12.58 28.90 8.24
C GLU A 94 11.53 27.87 7.80
N GLN A 95 11.17 27.88 6.50
CA GLN A 95 10.24 26.87 5.93
C GLN A 95 10.87 25.46 5.95
N ALA A 96 12.16 25.32 5.65
CA ALA A 96 12.86 24.05 5.72
C ALA A 96 12.95 23.51 7.16
N GLN A 97 13.22 24.38 8.14
CA GLN A 97 13.17 24.03 9.57
C GLN A 97 11.80 23.50 9.98
N TYR A 98 10.73 24.23 9.58
CA TYR A 98 9.37 23.80 9.86
C TYR A 98 9.08 22.41 9.22
N ASN A 99 9.55 22.18 7.99
CA ASN A 99 9.37 20.90 7.32
C ASN A 99 10.09 19.74 8.04
N VAL A 100 11.31 19.95 8.50
CA VAL A 100 12.04 18.97 9.32
C VAL A 100 11.27 18.64 10.60
N THR A 101 10.84 19.65 11.36
CA THR A 101 10.06 19.44 12.58
C THR A 101 8.76 18.68 12.32
N LYS A 102 8.06 19.00 11.22
CA LYS A 102 6.85 18.30 10.83
C LYS A 102 7.11 16.82 10.53
N LEU A 103 8.19 16.50 9.80
CA LEU A 103 8.55 15.13 9.46
C LEU A 103 9.03 14.34 10.70
N GLU A 104 9.75 14.98 11.63
CA GLU A 104 10.13 14.34 12.90
C GLU A 104 8.89 13.96 13.72
N MET A 105 7.91 14.85 13.82
CA MET A 105 6.65 14.55 14.52
C MET A 105 5.83 13.47 13.81
N ALA A 106 5.80 13.47 12.48
CA ALA A 106 5.11 12.45 11.71
C ALA A 106 5.74 11.07 11.92
N LEU A 107 7.06 10.99 11.84
CA LEU A 107 7.81 9.75 12.05
C LEU A 107 7.62 9.23 13.50
N GLU A 108 7.66 10.10 14.49
CA GLU A 108 7.38 9.72 15.88
C GLU A 108 5.96 9.14 16.04
N GLN A 109 4.97 9.78 15.40
CA GLN A 109 3.59 9.29 15.42
C GLN A 109 3.44 7.94 14.72
N GLU A 110 4.17 7.70 13.63
CA GLU A 110 4.17 6.43 12.91
C GLU A 110 4.76 5.30 13.78
N TYR A 111 5.88 5.55 14.45
CA TYR A 111 6.44 4.60 15.42
C TYR A 111 5.48 4.29 16.57
N LEU A 112 4.81 5.31 17.12
CA LEU A 112 3.81 5.11 18.17
C LEU A 112 2.66 4.22 17.70
N SER A 113 2.17 4.47 16.49
CA SER A 113 1.10 3.69 15.90
C SER A 113 1.51 2.24 15.69
N PHE A 114 2.73 2.03 15.21
CA PHE A 114 3.29 0.69 15.02
C PHE A 114 3.46 -0.07 16.34
N TYR A 115 4.05 0.53 17.38
CA TYR A 115 4.21 -0.12 18.69
C TYR A 115 2.84 -0.45 19.33
N ASN A 116 1.88 0.45 19.24
CA ASN A 116 0.52 0.16 19.69
C ASN A 116 -0.11 -1.01 18.92
N PHE A 117 0.12 -1.08 17.60
CA PHE A 117 -0.42 -2.14 16.76
C PHE A 117 0.16 -3.52 17.13
N ILE A 118 1.47 -3.62 17.39
CA ILE A 118 2.10 -4.89 17.77
C ILE A 118 1.96 -5.21 19.27
N GLY A 119 1.38 -4.31 20.07
CA GLY A 119 1.19 -4.50 21.51
C GLY A 119 2.48 -4.42 22.34
N GLU A 120 3.53 -3.79 21.82
CA GLU A 120 4.80 -3.61 22.49
C GLU A 120 4.90 -2.27 23.22
N ASP A 121 5.69 -2.28 24.30
CA ASP A 121 5.91 -1.07 25.09
C ASP A 121 6.90 -0.13 24.36
N ARG A 122 6.59 1.17 24.37
CA ARG A 122 7.38 2.24 23.78
C ARG A 122 8.80 2.35 24.36
N GLU A 123 9.03 1.85 25.58
CA GLU A 123 10.33 1.93 26.26
C GLU A 123 11.38 0.95 25.70
N LYS A 124 10.97 0.03 24.81
CA LYS A 124 11.88 -0.91 24.17
C LYS A 124 12.38 -0.32 22.83
N ASP A 125 13.67 -0.03 22.76
CA ASP A 125 14.35 0.35 21.52
C ASP A 125 14.46 -0.86 20.58
N TYR A 126 13.61 -0.93 19.57
CA TYR A 126 13.74 -1.88 18.48
C TYR A 126 14.44 -1.23 17.29
N THR A 127 15.46 -1.90 16.78
CA THR A 127 16.03 -1.54 15.48
C THR A 127 15.22 -2.26 14.41
N LEU A 128 14.41 -1.51 13.68
CA LEU A 128 13.72 -2.04 12.51
C LEU A 128 14.73 -2.19 11.37
N VAL A 129 14.61 -3.29 10.63
CA VAL A 129 15.42 -3.54 9.42
C VAL A 129 14.46 -3.86 8.29
N TYR A 130 14.56 -3.12 7.21
CA TYR A 130 13.78 -3.34 6.00
C TYR A 130 14.71 -3.28 4.80
N ASP A 131 15.18 -4.45 4.39
CA ASP A 131 16.08 -4.63 3.27
C ASP A 131 15.26 -5.09 2.07
N VAL A 132 15.08 -4.21 1.09
CA VAL A 132 14.32 -4.47 -0.13
C VAL A 132 15.31 -4.49 -1.29
N GLU A 133 15.47 -5.65 -1.92
CA GLU A 133 16.23 -5.78 -3.15
C GLU A 133 15.26 -5.70 -4.34
N TYR A 134 15.44 -4.67 -5.17
CA TYR A 134 14.61 -4.52 -6.37
C TYR A 134 14.97 -5.59 -7.40
N ALA A 135 13.95 -6.28 -7.90
CA ALA A 135 14.03 -7.13 -9.07
C ALA A 135 12.74 -7.00 -9.88
N PRO A 136 12.82 -6.89 -11.22
CA PRO A 136 11.62 -6.91 -12.06
C PRO A 136 10.76 -8.15 -11.78
N TYR A 137 9.45 -7.98 -11.74
CA TYR A 137 8.54 -9.05 -11.41
C TYR A 137 8.25 -9.93 -12.64
N GLU A 138 8.60 -11.20 -12.57
CA GLU A 138 8.30 -12.17 -13.60
C GLU A 138 7.08 -13.01 -13.21
N LEU A 139 6.05 -13.01 -14.07
CA LEU A 139 4.89 -13.87 -13.87
C LEU A 139 5.32 -15.35 -13.89
N PRO A 140 4.99 -16.14 -12.87
CA PRO A 140 5.37 -17.55 -12.80
C PRO A 140 4.67 -18.41 -13.86
N GLN A 141 3.61 -17.91 -14.46
CA GLN A 141 2.79 -18.57 -15.48
C GLN A 141 2.00 -17.53 -16.29
N PRO A 142 1.44 -17.88 -17.47
CA PRO A 142 0.62 -16.97 -18.25
C PRO A 142 -0.53 -16.35 -17.41
N MET A 143 -0.85 -15.08 -17.61
CA MET A 143 -1.82 -14.32 -16.81
C MET A 143 -3.15 -15.04 -16.60
N THR A 144 -3.71 -15.65 -17.65
CA THR A 144 -4.96 -16.41 -17.53
C THR A 144 -4.87 -17.58 -16.57
N GLN A 145 -3.73 -18.29 -16.57
CA GLN A 145 -3.52 -19.42 -15.65
C GLN A 145 -3.29 -18.92 -14.22
N TYR A 146 -2.56 -17.81 -14.06
CA TYR A 146 -2.35 -17.16 -12.79
C TYR A 146 -3.68 -16.73 -12.15
N ILE A 147 -4.53 -16.02 -12.90
CA ILE A 147 -5.86 -15.62 -12.46
C ILE A 147 -6.68 -16.83 -12.00
N ASN A 148 -6.77 -17.87 -12.83
CA ASN A 148 -7.51 -19.08 -12.48
C ASN A 148 -6.98 -19.75 -11.21
N SER A 149 -5.66 -19.82 -11.05
CA SER A 149 -5.02 -20.36 -9.86
C SER A 149 -5.39 -19.56 -8.61
N LYS A 150 -5.28 -18.24 -8.69
CA LYS A 150 -5.64 -17.33 -7.57
C LYS A 150 -7.13 -17.37 -7.24
N MET A 151 -8.01 -17.39 -8.25
CA MET A 151 -9.47 -17.54 -8.04
C MET A 151 -9.84 -18.78 -7.22
N ASN A 152 -9.10 -19.88 -7.41
CA ASN A 152 -9.35 -21.13 -6.69
C ASN A 152 -8.84 -21.13 -5.25
N THR A 153 -7.94 -20.21 -4.89
CA THR A 153 -7.33 -20.14 -3.55
C THR A 153 -7.80 -18.95 -2.73
N ASP A 154 -8.26 -17.87 -3.38
CA ASP A 154 -8.67 -16.60 -2.76
C ASP A 154 -9.84 -16.80 -1.77
N TYR A 155 -9.61 -16.46 -0.51
CA TYR A 155 -10.59 -16.66 0.57
C TYR A 155 -11.80 -15.75 0.44
N THR A 156 -11.70 -14.60 -0.23
CA THR A 156 -12.86 -13.73 -0.48
C THR A 156 -13.81 -14.38 -1.48
N ILE A 157 -13.29 -15.06 -2.49
CA ILE A 157 -14.07 -15.85 -3.44
C ILE A 157 -14.67 -17.08 -2.77
N LYS A 158 -13.89 -17.80 -1.94
CA LYS A 158 -14.38 -18.96 -1.17
C LYS A 158 -15.52 -18.61 -0.23
N LEU A 159 -15.52 -17.41 0.37
CA LEU A 159 -16.66 -16.95 1.17
C LEU A 159 -17.93 -16.76 0.32
N GLN A 160 -17.79 -16.29 -0.91
CA GLN A 160 -18.93 -16.18 -1.84
C GLN A 160 -19.40 -17.56 -2.34
N GLU A 161 -18.48 -18.49 -2.56
CA GLU A 161 -18.81 -19.89 -2.89
C GLU A 161 -19.57 -20.56 -1.75
N GLN A 162 -19.14 -20.37 -0.50
CA GLN A 162 -19.85 -20.87 0.68
C GLN A 162 -21.24 -20.24 0.81
N ALA A 163 -21.40 -18.94 0.53
CA ALA A 163 -22.70 -18.28 0.55
C ALA A 163 -23.65 -18.85 -0.52
N LEU A 164 -23.13 -19.19 -1.70
CA LEU A 164 -23.89 -19.86 -2.75
C LEU A 164 -24.32 -21.28 -2.32
N GLU A 165 -23.42 -22.06 -1.72
CA GLU A 165 -23.70 -23.40 -1.19
C GLU A 165 -24.82 -23.36 -0.12
N ASP A 166 -24.74 -22.41 0.82
CA ASP A 166 -25.77 -22.21 1.84
C ASP A 166 -27.14 -21.85 1.22
N ALA A 167 -27.15 -20.97 0.21
CA ALA A 167 -28.37 -20.59 -0.49
C ALA A 167 -28.94 -21.77 -1.32
N GLU A 168 -28.06 -22.60 -1.89
CA GLU A 168 -28.47 -23.81 -2.61
C GLU A 168 -29.06 -24.85 -1.67
N PHE A 169 -28.46 -25.06 -0.50
CA PHE A 169 -29.01 -25.91 0.54
C PHE A 169 -30.40 -25.44 0.94
N ASN A 170 -30.59 -24.16 1.27
CA ASN A 170 -31.88 -23.60 1.63
C ASN A 170 -32.92 -23.77 0.51
N LYS A 171 -32.53 -23.55 -0.75
CA LYS A 171 -33.44 -23.77 -1.90
C LYS A 171 -33.89 -25.22 -2.01
N ASN A 172 -32.95 -26.17 -1.84
CA ASN A 172 -33.22 -27.59 -2.13
C ASN A 172 -33.90 -28.30 -0.95
N TYR A 173 -33.52 -27.99 0.29
CA TYR A 173 -33.96 -28.73 1.48
C TYR A 173 -35.04 -27.99 2.28
N MET A 174 -34.90 -26.69 2.50
CA MET A 174 -35.83 -25.91 3.31
C MET A 174 -37.14 -25.55 2.54
N SER A 175 -37.12 -25.65 1.24
CA SER A 175 -38.32 -25.41 0.41
C SER A 175 -39.31 -26.58 0.40
N MET A 176 -38.91 -27.76 0.84
CA MET A 176 -39.76 -28.96 0.80
C MET A 176 -40.82 -28.99 1.90
N SER A 177 -40.59 -28.35 3.04
CA SER A 177 -41.53 -28.27 4.17
C SER A 177 -42.12 -26.87 4.39
N SER A 178 -41.86 -25.92 3.48
CA SER A 178 -42.18 -24.50 3.66
C SER A 178 -43.35 -24.02 2.80
N SER A 179 -43.91 -22.86 3.17
CA SER A 179 -44.92 -22.17 2.35
C SER A 179 -44.40 -21.80 0.97
N ASN A 180 -45.27 -21.61 -0.01
CA ASN A 180 -44.92 -21.16 -1.36
C ASN A 180 -44.10 -19.83 -1.37
N ALA A 181 -44.37 -18.94 -0.42
CA ALA A 181 -43.61 -17.68 -0.28
C ALA A 181 -42.17 -17.92 0.16
N THR A 182 -41.95 -18.81 1.13
CA THR A 182 -40.59 -19.17 1.60
C THR A 182 -39.77 -19.86 0.49
N SER A 183 -40.41 -20.77 -0.26
CA SER A 183 -39.80 -21.44 -1.41
C SER A 183 -39.40 -20.44 -2.51
N ALA A 184 -40.23 -19.44 -2.82
CA ALA A 184 -39.91 -18.38 -3.77
C ALA A 184 -38.76 -17.50 -3.29
N ASN A 185 -38.72 -17.14 -1.99
CA ASN A 185 -37.64 -16.38 -1.41
C ASN A 185 -36.30 -17.15 -1.44
N ASN A 186 -36.30 -18.44 -1.10
CA ASN A 186 -35.08 -19.26 -1.15
C ASN A 186 -34.54 -19.39 -2.58
N LYS A 187 -35.41 -19.52 -3.57
CA LYS A 187 -34.99 -19.50 -4.98
C LYS A 187 -34.39 -18.14 -5.39
N HIS A 188 -35.01 -17.04 -4.96
CA HIS A 188 -34.50 -15.70 -5.23
C HIS A 188 -33.10 -15.51 -4.60
N SER A 189 -32.93 -15.90 -3.32
CA SER A 189 -31.62 -15.81 -2.62
C SER A 189 -30.54 -16.64 -3.29
N TYR A 190 -30.85 -17.83 -3.81
CA TYR A 190 -29.91 -18.63 -4.60
C TYR A 190 -29.48 -17.93 -5.89
N GLU A 191 -30.42 -17.38 -6.65
CA GLU A 191 -30.08 -16.64 -7.89
C GLU A 191 -29.29 -15.36 -7.60
N GLU A 192 -29.52 -14.72 -6.47
CA GLU A 192 -28.76 -13.57 -6.01
C GLU A 192 -27.35 -13.96 -5.61
N ALA A 193 -27.16 -15.01 -4.81
CA ALA A 193 -25.84 -15.52 -4.43
C ALA A 193 -25.02 -15.94 -5.67
N LYS A 194 -25.67 -16.58 -6.64
CA LYS A 194 -25.02 -16.94 -7.91
C LYS A 194 -24.54 -15.73 -8.71
N ARG A 195 -25.36 -14.66 -8.77
CA ARG A 195 -24.96 -13.40 -9.43
C ARG A 195 -23.82 -12.72 -8.66
N SER A 196 -23.90 -12.70 -7.32
CA SER A 196 -22.88 -12.10 -6.46
C SER A 196 -21.52 -12.81 -6.64
N LEU A 197 -21.49 -14.13 -6.64
CA LEU A 197 -20.27 -14.90 -6.91
C LEU A 197 -19.69 -14.59 -8.29
N LYS A 198 -20.54 -14.54 -9.33
CA LYS A 198 -20.06 -14.18 -10.67
C LYS A 198 -19.45 -12.78 -10.69
N THR A 199 -20.16 -11.80 -10.14
CA THR A 199 -19.67 -10.41 -10.08
C THR A 199 -18.35 -10.31 -9.27
N ALA A 200 -18.24 -11.05 -8.16
CA ALA A 200 -17.01 -11.10 -7.37
C ALA A 200 -15.84 -11.66 -8.18
N LYS A 201 -16.05 -12.75 -8.93
CA LYS A 201 -15.03 -13.33 -9.81
C LYS A 201 -14.62 -12.37 -10.94
N ASP A 202 -15.60 -11.78 -11.63
CA ASP A 202 -15.35 -10.83 -12.73
C ASP A 202 -14.55 -9.58 -12.20
N SER A 203 -14.94 -9.08 -11.02
CA SER A 203 -14.25 -7.95 -10.38
C SER A 203 -12.83 -8.30 -9.91
N LYS A 204 -12.64 -9.50 -9.36
CA LYS A 204 -11.33 -9.98 -8.92
C LYS A 204 -10.38 -10.17 -10.10
N GLU A 205 -10.86 -10.73 -11.21
CA GLU A 205 -10.07 -10.84 -12.45
C GLU A 205 -9.53 -9.48 -12.88
N LEU A 206 -10.41 -8.48 -12.94
CA LEU A 206 -10.02 -7.11 -13.31
C LEU A 206 -9.02 -6.51 -12.29
N ALA A 207 -9.24 -6.76 -10.98
CA ALA A 207 -8.35 -6.27 -9.93
C ALA A 207 -6.94 -6.86 -10.05
N ILE A 208 -6.81 -8.16 -10.35
CA ILE A 208 -5.54 -8.83 -10.58
C ILE A 208 -4.83 -8.25 -11.82
N GLN A 209 -5.55 -8.05 -12.93
CA GLN A 209 -4.99 -7.46 -14.15
C GLN A 209 -4.50 -6.03 -13.89
N ASN A 210 -5.27 -5.23 -13.17
CA ASN A 210 -4.89 -3.85 -12.82
C ASN A 210 -3.68 -3.82 -11.89
N ALA A 211 -3.62 -4.72 -10.91
CA ALA A 211 -2.48 -4.81 -10.00
C ALA A 211 -1.18 -5.17 -10.74
N TYR A 212 -1.24 -6.08 -11.70
CA TYR A 212 -0.10 -6.40 -12.56
C TYR A 212 0.33 -5.20 -13.43
N ASN A 213 -0.62 -4.52 -14.04
CA ASN A 213 -0.32 -3.31 -14.82
C ASN A 213 0.32 -2.21 -13.94
N SER A 214 -0.07 -2.13 -12.66
CA SER A 214 0.55 -1.21 -11.70
C SER A 214 2.01 -1.59 -11.40
N ILE A 215 2.33 -2.88 -11.29
CA ILE A 215 3.72 -3.36 -11.16
C ILE A 215 4.54 -2.92 -12.36
N LEU A 216 4.08 -3.20 -13.59
CA LEU A 216 4.80 -2.80 -14.82
C LEU A 216 4.99 -1.28 -14.92
N SER A 217 4.00 -0.51 -14.46
CA SER A 217 4.10 0.95 -14.40
C SER A 217 5.17 1.41 -13.40
N LEU A 218 5.26 0.78 -12.24
CA LEU A 218 6.29 1.08 -11.23
C LEU A 218 7.68 0.72 -11.74
N GLU A 219 7.84 -0.39 -12.44
CA GLU A 219 9.10 -0.78 -13.08
C GLU A 219 9.57 0.26 -14.10
N SER A 220 8.66 0.73 -14.95
CA SER A 220 8.98 1.81 -15.91
C SER A 220 9.34 3.13 -15.22
N GLN A 221 8.69 3.45 -14.09
CA GLN A 221 9.04 4.63 -13.29
C GLN A 221 10.40 4.47 -12.61
N TYR A 222 10.72 3.27 -12.14
CA TYR A 222 12.02 2.95 -11.56
C TYR A 222 13.16 3.14 -12.55
N ASP A 223 13.03 2.63 -13.78
CA ASP A 223 14.02 2.83 -14.84
C ASP A 223 14.22 4.32 -15.17
N SER A 224 13.13 5.08 -15.20
CA SER A 224 13.17 6.54 -15.39
C SER A 224 13.89 7.25 -14.23
N ALA A 225 13.61 6.82 -12.98
CA ALA A 225 14.25 7.37 -11.77
C ALA A 225 15.75 7.05 -11.73
N LEU A 226 16.16 5.83 -12.14
CA LEU A 226 17.58 5.48 -12.29
C LEU A 226 18.28 6.38 -13.31
N THR A 227 17.63 6.65 -14.45
CA THR A 227 18.17 7.59 -15.45
C THR A 227 18.36 8.98 -14.86
N THR A 228 17.39 9.47 -14.10
CA THR A 228 17.47 10.77 -13.40
C THR A 228 18.60 10.79 -12.37
N LEU A 229 18.77 9.72 -11.62
CA LEU A 229 19.86 9.57 -10.65
C LEU A 229 21.23 9.62 -11.32
N GLU A 230 21.41 8.93 -12.46
CA GLU A 230 22.68 8.98 -13.20
C GLU A 230 22.96 10.38 -13.79
N GLN A 231 21.92 11.10 -14.24
CA GLN A 231 22.05 12.49 -14.66
C GLN A 231 22.46 13.40 -13.51
N ALA A 232 21.84 13.25 -12.34
CA ALA A 232 22.20 14.02 -11.14
C ALA A 232 23.65 13.74 -10.69
N LYS A 233 24.09 12.48 -10.68
CA LYS A 233 25.48 12.10 -10.40
C LYS A 233 26.45 12.68 -11.43
N ALA A 234 26.10 12.74 -12.71
CA ALA A 234 26.91 13.36 -13.73
C ALA A 234 27.04 14.89 -13.51
N ALA A 235 25.94 15.56 -13.15
CA ALA A 235 25.93 16.98 -12.82
C ALA A 235 26.76 17.28 -11.56
N GLN A 236 26.69 16.43 -10.53
CA GLN A 236 27.53 16.56 -9.34
C GLN A 236 29.01 16.44 -9.69
N ARG A 237 29.42 15.42 -10.47
CA ARG A 237 30.81 15.28 -10.94
C ARG A 237 31.30 16.52 -11.70
N ALA A 238 30.45 17.11 -12.56
CA ALA A 238 30.79 18.35 -13.28
C ALA A 238 30.93 19.53 -12.31
N ALA A 239 30.06 19.65 -11.30
CA ALA A 239 30.17 20.69 -10.26
C ALA A 239 31.44 20.52 -9.45
N GLU A 240 31.87 19.31 -9.10
CA GLU A 240 33.13 19.02 -8.41
C GLU A 240 34.34 19.46 -9.21
N VAL A 241 34.38 19.16 -10.51
CA VAL A 241 35.48 19.60 -11.41
C VAL A 241 35.53 21.12 -11.49
N ASN A 242 34.40 21.79 -11.68
CA ASN A 242 34.30 23.24 -11.73
C ASN A 242 34.70 23.90 -10.41
N TYR A 243 34.32 23.32 -9.26
CA TYR A 243 34.72 23.81 -7.95
C TYR A 243 36.22 23.70 -7.74
N LYS A 244 36.84 22.56 -8.07
CA LYS A 244 38.29 22.37 -8.02
C LYS A 244 39.08 23.33 -8.94
N ALA A 245 38.46 23.70 -10.08
CA ALA A 245 39.03 24.70 -11.00
C ALA A 245 38.76 26.15 -10.57
N GLY A 246 38.04 26.40 -9.48
CA GLY A 246 37.67 27.74 -9.04
C GLY A 246 36.56 28.41 -9.86
N ASN A 247 35.86 27.66 -10.71
CA ASN A 247 34.86 28.18 -11.64
C ASN A 247 33.45 28.21 -11.03
N THR A 248 33.26 27.62 -9.85
CA THR A 248 31.98 27.62 -9.13
C THR A 248 32.18 27.69 -7.63
N THR A 249 31.10 27.87 -6.86
CA THR A 249 31.12 28.02 -5.41
C THR A 249 30.85 26.67 -4.72
N ALA A 250 31.25 26.56 -3.43
CA ALA A 250 30.96 25.39 -2.61
C ALA A 250 29.44 25.11 -2.54
N ILE A 251 28.59 26.14 -2.42
CA ILE A 251 27.16 26.01 -2.36
C ILE A 251 26.55 25.37 -3.63
N THR A 252 27.14 25.64 -4.81
CA THR A 252 26.71 24.99 -6.06
C THR A 252 27.04 23.50 -6.04
N LEU A 253 28.14 23.12 -5.42
CA LEU A 253 28.49 21.70 -5.20
C LEU A 253 27.51 21.04 -4.21
N ASP A 254 27.19 21.71 -3.10
CA ASP A 254 26.23 21.22 -2.11
C ASP A 254 24.81 21.05 -2.70
N GLN A 255 24.39 21.98 -3.55
CA GLN A 255 23.13 21.87 -4.30
C GLN A 255 23.12 20.68 -5.27
N ALA A 256 24.25 20.45 -5.97
CA ALA A 256 24.37 19.29 -6.86
C ALA A 256 24.39 17.96 -6.06
N ALA A 257 25.01 17.94 -4.88
CA ALA A 257 24.97 16.79 -3.98
C ALA A 257 23.54 16.54 -3.47
N LEU A 258 22.81 17.59 -3.08
CA LEU A 258 21.41 17.49 -2.67
C LEU A 258 20.52 16.92 -3.80
N ALA A 259 20.76 17.32 -5.05
CA ALA A 259 20.02 16.79 -6.20
C ALA A 259 20.23 15.27 -6.41
N VAL A 260 21.46 14.77 -6.13
CA VAL A 260 21.72 13.31 -6.14
C VAL A 260 20.96 12.61 -5.04
N GLU A 261 20.94 13.15 -3.83
CA GLU A 261 20.19 12.57 -2.71
C GLU A 261 18.68 12.57 -2.96
N GLN A 262 18.14 13.63 -3.59
CA GLN A 262 16.74 13.68 -4.02
C GLN A 262 16.41 12.59 -5.03
N ALA A 263 17.27 12.40 -6.04
CA ALA A 263 17.10 11.36 -7.04
C ALA A 263 17.25 9.96 -6.45
N GLN A 264 18.19 9.76 -5.51
CA GLN A 264 18.34 8.48 -4.80
C GLN A 264 17.12 8.18 -3.94
N ASN A 265 16.58 9.15 -3.21
CA ASN A 265 15.36 8.98 -2.43
C ASN A 265 14.18 8.59 -3.31
N ALA A 266 14.04 9.20 -4.49
CA ALA A 266 12.98 8.83 -5.44
C ALA A 266 13.09 7.36 -5.91
N VAL A 267 14.31 6.86 -6.13
CA VAL A 267 14.56 5.44 -6.45
C VAL A 267 14.12 4.55 -5.28
N THR A 268 14.57 4.85 -4.07
CA THR A 268 14.23 4.06 -2.86
C THR A 268 12.72 4.03 -2.59
N GLN A 269 12.01 5.16 -2.79
CA GLN A 269 10.56 5.20 -2.66
C GLN A 269 9.86 4.27 -3.66
N LEU A 270 10.39 4.17 -4.89
CA LEU A 270 9.85 3.26 -5.91
C LEU A 270 10.16 1.79 -5.59
N GLU A 271 11.29 1.48 -4.98
CA GLU A 271 11.63 0.14 -4.49
C GLU A 271 10.61 -0.33 -3.44
N TYR A 272 10.30 0.50 -2.45
CA TYR A 272 9.29 0.21 -1.44
C TYR A 272 7.88 0.07 -2.02
N ALA A 273 7.50 0.96 -2.94
CA ALA A 273 6.21 0.90 -3.59
C ALA A 273 6.06 -0.36 -4.46
N HIS A 274 7.12 -0.76 -5.16
CA HIS A 274 7.15 -1.95 -5.99
C HIS A 274 7.04 -3.23 -5.15
N ASP A 275 7.82 -3.36 -4.07
CA ASP A 275 7.75 -4.49 -3.15
C ASP A 275 6.35 -4.65 -2.52
N MET A 276 5.74 -3.54 -2.11
CA MET A 276 4.38 -3.56 -1.57
C MET A 276 3.34 -3.93 -2.64
N GLN A 277 3.50 -3.46 -3.87
CA GLN A 277 2.59 -3.77 -4.98
C GLN A 277 2.69 -5.26 -5.37
N ILE A 278 3.89 -5.85 -5.37
CA ILE A 278 4.08 -7.29 -5.56
C ILE A 278 3.39 -8.07 -4.45
N TYR A 279 3.58 -7.69 -3.19
CA TYR A 279 2.95 -8.35 -2.07
C TYR A 279 1.41 -8.36 -2.19
N GLN A 280 0.81 -7.23 -2.59
CA GLN A 280 -0.63 -7.14 -2.85
C GLN A 280 -1.07 -8.00 -4.05
N PHE A 281 -0.27 -8.05 -5.11
CA PHE A 281 -0.57 -8.86 -6.28
C PHE A 281 -0.51 -10.36 -5.97
N GLU A 282 0.44 -10.79 -5.15
CA GLU A 282 0.58 -12.18 -4.72
C GLU A 282 -0.50 -12.58 -3.71
N ASN A 283 -1.00 -11.65 -2.90
CA ASN A 283 -2.09 -11.84 -1.95
C ASN A 283 -3.36 -11.16 -2.47
N THR A 284 -4.03 -11.83 -3.40
CA THR A 284 -5.19 -11.27 -4.13
C THR A 284 -6.35 -10.89 -3.24
N GLU A 285 -6.42 -11.43 -2.02
CA GLU A 285 -7.37 -11.08 -0.99
C GLU A 285 -7.33 -9.58 -0.62
N LEU A 286 -6.14 -8.96 -0.72
CA LEU A 286 -5.93 -7.53 -0.46
C LEU A 286 -6.41 -6.63 -1.61
N LEU A 287 -6.60 -7.22 -2.80
CA LEU A 287 -7.12 -6.49 -3.95
C LEU A 287 -8.64 -6.30 -3.78
N SER A 288 -9.04 -5.09 -3.40
CA SER A 288 -10.45 -4.74 -3.36
C SER A 288 -11.05 -4.79 -4.77
N SER A 289 -12.16 -5.50 -4.92
CA SER A 289 -13.02 -5.32 -6.07
C SER A 289 -13.48 -3.87 -6.06
N GLY A 290 -12.91 -3.04 -6.94
CA GLY A 290 -13.22 -1.62 -7.02
C GLY A 290 -14.72 -1.40 -7.22
N THR A 291 -15.44 -1.25 -6.14
CA THR A 291 -16.71 -0.57 -6.16
C THR A 291 -16.35 0.91 -6.27
N THR A 292 -16.20 1.40 -7.51
CA THR A 292 -16.28 2.84 -7.74
C THR A 292 -17.66 3.25 -7.24
N GLY A 293 -17.71 3.71 -5.99
CA GLY A 293 -18.84 4.44 -5.47
C GLY A 293 -19.09 5.59 -6.42
N LYS A 294 -20.08 5.48 -7.28
CA LYS A 294 -20.71 6.65 -7.86
C LYS A 294 -21.25 7.45 -6.68
N THR A 295 -20.48 8.40 -6.22
CA THR A 295 -21.01 9.54 -5.49
C THR A 295 -21.97 10.23 -6.45
N SER A 296 -23.26 9.95 -6.31
CA SER A 296 -24.31 10.78 -6.88
C SER A 296 -24.23 12.13 -6.19
N ALA A 297 -23.93 13.16 -6.99
CA ALA A 297 -24.03 14.56 -6.63
C ALA A 297 -25.49 14.93 -6.34
#